data_9d7c52ff85be8d7277a41b1e0240ce51
#
_entry.id   9d7c52ff85be8d7277a41b1e0240ce51
#
_cell.length_a   1.000
_cell.length_b   1.000
_cell.length_c   1.000
_cell.angle_alpha   90.00
_cell.angle_beta   90.00
_cell.angle_gamma   90.00
#
_symmetry.space_group_name_H-M   'P 1'
#
loop_
_entity.id
_entity.type
_entity.pdbx_description
1 polymer ?
#
loop_
_entity_poly.entity_id
_entity_poly.type
_entity_poly.pdbx_seq_one_letter_code
_entity_poly.pdbx_strand_id
1 'polypeptide(L)'
;MPPDDIRSAIADRLKTCRKEREMSLDKAALLTGVSKAMLGQIERRESAPTIATLWKIASGLNLSFSSFFAGKAGSDFRQVPFPNDADMAIKVIFPFDAATRMEMFEVTLTNRHHQRSPAHRFGVVEHAVTVSGVLDLIHEGRVHRLKPGQAHRFHADVAHQYRAATDTVVFQNIICYT
;
A
#
# COMPACT_ATOMS: atom_id res chain seq x y z
N MET A 1 9.50 12.27 7.26
CA MET A 1 9.12 12.89 5.98
C MET A 1 7.84 13.66 6.18
N PRO A 2 7.76 14.98 5.87
CA PRO A 2 6.49 15.71 5.95
C PRO A 2 5.46 15.11 4.99
N PRO A 3 4.14 15.28 5.22
CA PRO A 3 3.09 14.76 4.32
C PRO A 3 3.22 15.22 2.87
N ASP A 4 3.77 16.41 2.63
CA ASP A 4 4.02 16.96 1.28
C ASP A 4 5.12 16.19 0.52
N ASP A 5 6.02 15.54 1.23
CA ASP A 5 7.12 14.77 0.67
C ASP A 5 6.62 13.43 0.08
N ILE A 6 5.64 12.77 0.73
CA ILE A 6 5.00 11.54 0.20
C ILE A 6 4.16 11.85 -1.04
N ARG A 7 3.35 12.91 -1.01
CA ARG A 7 2.56 13.33 -2.18
C ARG A 7 3.46 13.55 -3.38
N SER A 8 4.59 14.23 -3.14
CA SER A 8 5.59 14.49 -4.17
C SER A 8 6.22 13.19 -4.69
N ALA A 9 6.61 12.28 -3.80
CA ALA A 9 7.20 11.00 -4.20
C ALA A 9 6.22 10.15 -5.04
N ILE A 10 4.96 10.06 -4.62
CA ILE A 10 3.92 9.36 -5.37
C ILE A 10 3.69 10.00 -6.75
N ALA A 11 3.56 11.33 -6.81
CA ALA A 11 3.34 12.06 -8.05
C ALA A 11 4.51 11.87 -9.03
N ASP A 12 5.73 12.03 -8.54
CA ASP A 12 6.93 11.90 -9.35
C ASP A 12 7.12 10.46 -9.84
N ARG A 13 6.88 9.45 -8.99
CA ARG A 13 6.98 8.04 -9.38
C ARG A 13 5.95 7.68 -10.45
N LEU A 14 4.68 8.08 -10.28
CA LEU A 14 3.63 7.85 -11.26
C LEU A 14 3.99 8.48 -12.61
N LYS A 15 4.36 9.76 -12.60
CA LYS A 15 4.71 10.52 -13.79
C LYS A 15 5.94 9.96 -14.51
N THR A 16 6.98 9.57 -13.75
CA THR A 16 8.20 8.97 -14.29
C THR A 16 7.90 7.64 -14.97
N CYS A 17 7.23 6.72 -14.26
CA CYS A 17 6.86 5.42 -14.81
C CYS A 17 6.02 5.55 -16.09
N ARG A 18 5.04 6.47 -16.10
CA ARG A 18 4.19 6.67 -17.27
C ARG A 18 5.00 7.21 -18.46
N LYS A 19 5.90 8.18 -18.22
CA LYS A 19 6.74 8.76 -19.28
C LYS A 19 7.76 7.75 -19.82
N GLU A 20 8.46 7.00 -18.96
CA GLU A 20 9.42 5.97 -19.36
C GLU A 20 8.79 4.89 -20.26
N ARG A 21 7.47 4.65 -20.09
CA ARG A 21 6.70 3.70 -20.88
C ARG A 21 5.94 4.35 -22.03
N GLU A 22 6.20 5.62 -22.34
CA GLU A 22 5.51 6.41 -23.38
C GLU A 22 3.98 6.31 -23.30
N MET A 23 3.46 6.27 -22.06
CA MET A 23 2.07 6.00 -21.79
C MET A 23 1.27 7.29 -21.62
N SER A 24 0.15 7.44 -22.32
CA SER A 24 -0.79 8.52 -22.08
C SER A 24 -1.54 8.32 -20.75
N LEU A 25 -2.13 9.41 -20.21
CA LEU A 25 -3.02 9.31 -19.03
C LEU A 25 -4.25 8.43 -19.32
N ASP A 26 -4.76 8.42 -20.55
CA ASP A 26 -5.89 7.55 -20.95
C ASP A 26 -5.48 6.07 -20.87
N LYS A 27 -4.30 5.74 -21.38
CA LYS A 27 -3.78 4.36 -21.30
C LYS A 27 -3.52 3.94 -19.84
N ALA A 28 -2.96 4.84 -19.04
CA ALA A 28 -2.77 4.58 -17.60
C ALA A 28 -4.11 4.38 -16.88
N ALA A 29 -5.14 5.18 -17.20
CA ALA A 29 -6.48 5.03 -16.64
C ALA A 29 -7.09 3.67 -16.98
N LEU A 30 -6.95 3.22 -18.22
CA LEU A 30 -7.42 1.92 -18.66
C LEU A 30 -6.76 0.77 -17.88
N LEU A 31 -5.44 0.83 -17.68
CA LEU A 31 -4.66 -0.21 -17.01
C LEU A 31 -4.90 -0.25 -15.49
N THR A 32 -5.09 0.91 -14.88
CA THR A 32 -5.18 1.03 -13.42
C THR A 32 -6.62 0.99 -12.90
N GLY A 33 -7.60 1.22 -13.76
CA GLY A 33 -8.99 1.42 -13.35
C GLY A 33 -9.20 2.70 -12.53
N VAL A 34 -8.22 3.64 -12.57
CA VAL A 34 -8.32 4.96 -11.94
C VAL A 34 -8.59 6.00 -13.02
N SER A 35 -9.52 6.93 -12.78
CA SER A 35 -9.90 7.90 -13.80
C SER A 35 -8.72 8.76 -14.26
N LYS A 36 -8.70 9.14 -15.54
CA LYS A 36 -7.71 10.06 -16.12
C LYS A 36 -7.59 11.36 -15.31
N ALA A 37 -8.73 11.91 -14.88
CA ALA A 37 -8.77 13.14 -14.08
C ALA A 37 -8.01 12.95 -12.75
N MET A 38 -8.28 11.85 -12.03
CA MET A 38 -7.61 11.54 -10.76
C MET A 38 -6.11 11.32 -10.96
N LEU A 39 -5.69 10.55 -11.96
CA LEU A 39 -4.27 10.35 -12.26
C LEU A 39 -3.57 11.68 -12.57
N GLY A 40 -4.22 12.55 -13.36
CA GLY A 40 -3.71 13.89 -13.66
C GLY A 40 -3.58 14.77 -12.41
N GLN A 41 -4.57 14.75 -11.52
CA GLN A 41 -4.54 15.49 -10.25
C GLN A 41 -3.39 14.98 -9.34
N ILE A 42 -3.18 13.67 -9.28
CA ILE A 42 -2.06 13.06 -8.51
C ILE A 42 -0.73 13.54 -9.09
N GLU A 43 -0.52 13.45 -10.42
CA GLU A 43 0.73 13.89 -11.07
C GLU A 43 1.02 15.39 -10.89
N ARG A 44 -0.01 16.22 -10.77
CA ARG A 44 0.13 17.66 -10.48
C ARG A 44 0.17 17.99 -9.00
N ARG A 45 0.11 16.96 -8.12
CA ARG A 45 0.11 17.11 -6.65
C ARG A 45 -1.13 17.83 -6.11
N GLU A 46 -2.19 17.92 -6.89
CA GLU A 46 -3.48 18.54 -6.52
C GLU A 46 -4.31 17.64 -5.60
N SER A 47 -4.09 16.32 -5.70
CA SER A 47 -4.76 15.32 -4.86
C SER A 47 -3.76 14.25 -4.43
N ALA A 48 -3.92 13.72 -3.23
CA ALA A 48 -3.24 12.52 -2.80
C ALA A 48 -4.15 11.30 -3.02
N PRO A 49 -3.64 10.16 -3.51
CA PRO A 49 -4.43 8.95 -3.62
C PRO A 49 -4.75 8.37 -2.24
N THR A 50 -5.87 7.66 -2.13
CA THR A 50 -6.07 6.73 -1.01
C THR A 50 -5.16 5.53 -1.19
N ILE A 51 -4.98 4.74 -0.11
CA ILE A 51 -4.21 3.48 -0.20
C ILE A 51 -4.78 2.54 -1.26
N ALA A 52 -6.11 2.41 -1.32
CA ALA A 52 -6.79 1.59 -2.31
C ALA A 52 -6.54 2.09 -3.75
N THR A 53 -6.51 3.40 -3.95
CA THR A 53 -6.17 4.01 -5.24
C THR A 53 -4.71 3.75 -5.60
N LEU A 54 -3.81 3.86 -4.64
CA LEU A 54 -2.38 3.62 -4.87
C LEU A 54 -2.11 2.14 -5.21
N TRP A 55 -2.81 1.20 -4.56
CA TRP A 55 -2.76 -0.22 -4.94
C TRP A 55 -3.26 -0.49 -6.36
N LYS A 56 -4.35 0.15 -6.78
CA LYS A 56 -4.82 0.05 -8.18
C LYS A 56 -3.76 0.56 -9.16
N ILE A 57 -3.11 1.69 -8.83
CA ILE A 57 -2.04 2.25 -9.66
C ILE A 57 -0.84 1.28 -9.71
N ALA A 58 -0.39 0.79 -8.55
CA ALA A 58 0.72 -0.16 -8.46
C ALA A 58 0.45 -1.41 -9.30
N SER A 59 -0.70 -2.05 -9.08
CA SER A 59 -1.10 -3.28 -9.77
C SER A 59 -1.25 -3.07 -11.28
N GLY A 60 -1.98 -2.02 -11.70
CA GLY A 60 -2.23 -1.75 -13.12
C GLY A 60 -0.99 -1.34 -13.90
N LEU A 61 -0.01 -0.71 -13.23
CA LEU A 61 1.26 -0.35 -13.83
C LEU A 61 2.37 -1.39 -13.57
N ASN A 62 2.06 -2.52 -12.97
CA ASN A 62 3.04 -3.55 -12.60
C ASN A 62 4.24 -2.97 -11.84
N LEU A 63 3.96 -2.19 -10.81
CA LEU A 63 4.92 -1.60 -9.89
C LEU A 63 4.80 -2.25 -8.52
N SER A 64 5.89 -2.28 -7.77
CA SER A 64 5.84 -2.60 -6.35
C SER A 64 5.24 -1.43 -5.57
N PHE A 65 4.55 -1.74 -4.47
CA PHE A 65 3.93 -0.71 -3.65
C PHE A 65 4.98 0.19 -2.99
N SER A 66 6.10 -0.40 -2.51
CA SER A 66 7.20 0.37 -1.91
C SER A 66 7.86 1.35 -2.86
N SER A 67 7.76 1.14 -4.18
CA SER A 67 8.36 2.06 -5.17
C SER A 67 7.82 3.49 -5.11
N PHE A 68 6.62 3.68 -4.52
CA PHE A 68 6.02 4.99 -4.31
C PHE A 68 6.53 5.71 -3.06
N PHE A 69 7.22 5.01 -2.17
CA PHE A 69 7.77 5.53 -0.92
C PHE A 69 9.29 5.63 -0.95
N ALA A 70 9.92 5.13 -2.01
CA ALA A 70 11.37 5.23 -2.20
C ALA A 70 11.76 6.70 -2.41
N GLY A 71 12.11 7.38 -1.33
CA GLY A 71 12.93 8.59 -1.38
C GLY A 71 14.33 8.24 -1.93
N LYS A 72 15.16 9.26 -2.24
CA LYS A 72 16.56 9.09 -2.70
C LYS A 72 17.26 8.05 -1.84
N ALA A 73 17.97 7.12 -2.48
CA ALA A 73 18.70 6.03 -1.84
C ALA A 73 19.42 6.46 -0.55
N GLY A 74 19.13 5.79 0.58
CA GLY A 74 19.70 6.10 1.89
C GLY A 74 18.76 6.80 2.87
N SER A 75 17.50 7.05 2.52
CA SER A 75 16.55 7.63 3.47
C SER A 75 16.10 6.58 4.50
N ASP A 76 16.28 6.90 5.77
CA ASP A 76 15.64 6.26 6.91
C ASP A 76 14.16 6.04 6.59
N PHE A 77 13.72 4.79 6.45
CA PHE A 77 12.32 4.44 6.27
C PHE A 77 11.57 4.73 7.56
N ARG A 78 11.25 6.01 7.80
CA ARG A 78 10.46 6.42 8.95
C ARG A 78 9.01 6.02 8.77
N GLN A 79 8.33 5.81 9.86
CA GLN A 79 6.90 5.66 9.87
C GLN A 79 6.26 6.97 9.37
N VAL A 80 5.39 6.87 8.37
CA VAL A 80 4.80 8.02 7.73
C VAL A 80 3.28 7.88 7.72
N PRO A 81 2.54 8.89 8.24
CA PRO A 81 1.09 8.93 8.10
C PRO A 81 0.71 8.91 6.62
N PHE A 82 -0.31 8.13 6.29
CA PHE A 82 -0.79 8.11 4.90
C PHE A 82 -1.49 9.44 4.56
N PRO A 83 -1.25 10.06 3.39
CA PRO A 83 -1.61 11.46 3.14
C PRO A 83 -3.10 11.81 3.32
N ASN A 84 -4.00 10.85 3.13
CA ASN A 84 -5.46 11.04 3.25
C ASN A 84 -6.06 10.17 4.36
N ASP A 85 -5.23 9.63 5.26
CA ASP A 85 -5.67 8.75 6.32
C ASP A 85 -4.80 8.95 7.56
N ALA A 86 -5.26 9.83 8.45
CA ALA A 86 -4.51 10.16 9.67
C ALA A 86 -4.41 8.99 10.66
N ASP A 87 -5.31 8.01 10.54
CA ASP A 87 -5.37 6.84 11.42
C ASP A 87 -4.58 5.64 10.88
N MET A 88 -3.89 5.83 9.75
CA MET A 88 -3.02 4.82 9.16
C MET A 88 -1.63 5.38 8.90
N ALA A 89 -0.61 4.65 9.36
CA ALA A 89 0.79 4.95 9.08
C ALA A 89 1.50 3.71 8.56
N ILE A 90 2.41 3.92 7.62
CA ILE A 90 3.19 2.86 6.96
C ILE A 90 4.68 3.16 7.13
N LYS A 91 5.44 2.13 7.45
CA LYS A 91 6.89 2.14 7.43
C LYS A 91 7.36 1.02 6.50
N VAL A 92 8.16 1.33 5.50
CA VAL A 92 8.82 0.31 4.68
C VAL A 92 9.92 -0.33 5.51
N ILE A 93 9.87 -1.63 5.73
CA ILE A 93 10.92 -2.39 6.41
C ILE A 93 11.93 -2.92 5.40
N PHE A 94 11.44 -3.60 4.36
CA PHE A 94 12.22 -4.02 3.21
C PHE A 94 11.50 -3.55 1.95
N PRO A 95 12.15 -2.71 1.11
CA PRO A 95 11.60 -2.35 -0.19
C PRO A 95 11.57 -3.59 -1.09
N PHE A 96 10.83 -3.50 -2.18
CA PHE A 96 10.77 -4.58 -3.16
C PHE A 96 12.16 -4.99 -3.63
N ASP A 97 12.43 -6.26 -3.53
CA ASP A 97 13.62 -6.90 -4.05
C ASP A 97 13.26 -7.83 -5.22
N ALA A 98 13.94 -7.69 -6.35
CA ALA A 98 13.62 -8.42 -7.56
C ALA A 98 14.01 -9.91 -7.50
N ALA A 99 15.00 -10.27 -6.68
CA ALA A 99 15.45 -11.65 -6.53
C ALA A 99 14.49 -12.46 -5.66
N THR A 100 14.03 -11.86 -4.55
CA THR A 100 13.07 -12.51 -3.65
C THR A 100 11.62 -12.25 -4.05
N ARG A 101 11.35 -11.26 -4.90
CA ARG A 101 10.02 -10.78 -5.31
C ARG A 101 9.14 -10.45 -4.11
N MET A 102 9.71 -9.85 -3.09
CA MET A 102 9.07 -9.57 -1.81
C MET A 102 9.30 -8.11 -1.40
N GLU A 103 8.37 -7.58 -0.66
CA GLU A 103 8.52 -6.33 0.10
C GLU A 103 7.85 -6.49 1.46
N MET A 104 8.26 -5.69 2.45
CA MET A 104 7.75 -5.78 3.81
C MET A 104 7.47 -4.39 4.38
N PHE A 105 6.34 -4.28 5.02
CA PHE A 105 5.87 -3.06 5.69
C PHE A 105 5.56 -3.32 7.16
N GLU A 106 5.73 -2.30 7.99
CA GLU A 106 5.08 -2.20 9.28
C GLU A 106 3.93 -1.20 9.13
N VAL A 107 2.74 -1.63 9.51
CA VAL A 107 1.50 -0.86 9.41
C VAL A 107 0.99 -0.59 10.81
N THR A 108 0.69 0.67 11.10
CA THR A 108 0.02 1.08 12.34
C THR A 108 -1.37 1.59 11.99
N LEU A 109 -2.38 1.04 12.64
CA LEU A 109 -3.75 1.54 12.59
C LEU A 109 -4.14 2.04 13.98
N THR A 110 -4.63 3.28 14.07
CA THR A 110 -5.08 3.93 15.31
C THR A 110 -6.58 4.15 15.31
N ASN A 111 -7.15 4.55 16.43
CA ASN A 111 -8.58 4.90 16.56
C ASN A 111 -9.53 3.82 16.02
N ARG A 112 -9.20 2.54 16.23
CA ARG A 112 -9.96 1.38 15.70
C ARG A 112 -10.16 1.42 14.19
N HIS A 113 -9.22 2.01 13.47
CA HIS A 113 -9.27 2.19 12.03
C HIS A 113 -9.58 0.89 11.29
N HIS A 114 -10.30 1.03 10.19
CA HIS A 114 -10.72 -0.08 9.33
C HIS A 114 -10.27 0.18 7.88
N GLN A 115 -9.14 -0.41 7.52
CA GLN A 115 -8.60 -0.34 6.16
C GLN A 115 -9.22 -1.40 5.27
N ARG A 116 -9.72 -0.98 4.10
CA ARG A 116 -10.23 -1.87 3.05
C ARG A 116 -9.28 -1.86 1.87
N SER A 117 -8.86 -3.04 1.45
CA SER A 117 -7.97 -3.23 0.30
C SER A 117 -8.72 -3.92 -0.84
N PRO A 118 -8.64 -3.40 -2.08
CA PRO A 118 -9.13 -4.13 -3.24
C PRO A 118 -8.26 -5.35 -3.49
N ALA A 119 -8.75 -6.28 -4.32
CA ALA A 119 -7.94 -7.39 -4.81
C ALA A 119 -6.65 -6.86 -5.45
N HIS A 120 -5.54 -7.50 -5.14
CA HIS A 120 -4.27 -7.29 -5.83
C HIS A 120 -4.27 -8.09 -7.15
N ARG A 121 -3.17 -8.02 -7.90
CA ARG A 121 -3.03 -8.87 -9.09
C ARG A 121 -3.01 -10.35 -8.69
N PHE A 122 -3.41 -11.20 -9.60
CA PHE A 122 -3.41 -12.64 -9.41
C PHE A 122 -2.04 -13.15 -8.93
N GLY A 123 -2.06 -14.05 -7.97
CA GLY A 123 -0.88 -14.72 -7.42
C GLY A 123 -0.18 -13.97 -6.27
N VAL A 124 -0.59 -12.73 -5.93
CA VAL A 124 -0.03 -12.04 -4.76
C VAL A 124 -0.45 -12.74 -3.48
N VAL A 125 0.53 -13.03 -2.63
CA VAL A 125 0.34 -13.63 -1.30
C VAL A 125 0.79 -12.63 -0.25
N GLU A 126 -0.04 -12.44 0.78
CA GLU A 126 0.30 -11.61 1.93
C GLU A 126 0.42 -12.44 3.21
N HIS A 127 1.34 -12.00 4.07
CA HIS A 127 1.56 -12.55 5.41
C HIS A 127 1.44 -11.40 6.40
N ALA A 128 0.39 -11.42 7.20
CA ALA A 128 0.21 -10.44 8.27
C ALA A 128 0.66 -11.04 9.60
N VAL A 129 1.56 -10.34 10.31
CA VAL A 129 2.07 -10.73 11.64
C VAL A 129 1.77 -9.62 12.62
N THR A 130 0.95 -9.86 13.62
CA THR A 130 0.62 -8.84 14.63
C THR A 130 1.78 -8.65 15.60
N VAL A 131 2.23 -7.40 15.74
CA VAL A 131 3.31 -7.01 16.67
C VAL A 131 2.73 -6.56 18.01
N SER A 132 1.72 -5.69 17.98
CA SER A 132 1.04 -5.21 19.20
C SER A 132 -0.41 -4.90 18.91
N GLY A 133 -1.25 -4.87 19.97
CA GLY A 133 -2.69 -4.75 19.82
C GLY A 133 -3.34 -6.03 19.30
N VAL A 134 -4.54 -5.92 18.74
CA VAL A 134 -5.28 -7.05 18.14
C VAL A 134 -5.74 -6.66 16.75
N LEU A 135 -5.37 -7.47 15.75
CA LEU A 135 -5.76 -7.28 14.36
C LEU A 135 -6.91 -8.22 14.00
N ASP A 136 -7.98 -7.70 13.46
CA ASP A 136 -8.98 -8.48 12.73
C ASP A 136 -8.64 -8.40 11.23
N LEU A 137 -8.11 -9.47 10.66
CA LEU A 137 -7.95 -9.65 9.23
C LEU A 137 -9.22 -10.29 8.67
N ILE A 138 -9.86 -9.61 7.70
CA ILE A 138 -11.10 -10.07 7.08
C ILE A 138 -10.79 -10.47 5.65
N HIS A 139 -10.96 -11.73 5.34
CA HIS A 139 -10.63 -12.34 4.04
C HIS A 139 -11.67 -13.42 3.72
N GLU A 140 -12.21 -13.42 2.50
CA GLU A 140 -13.26 -14.36 2.04
C GLU A 140 -14.45 -14.47 3.00
N GLY A 141 -14.89 -13.34 3.55
CA GLY A 141 -16.03 -13.27 4.48
C GLY A 141 -15.74 -13.81 5.89
N ARG A 142 -14.51 -14.25 6.18
CA ARG A 142 -14.09 -14.74 7.48
C ARG A 142 -13.25 -13.71 8.22
N VAL A 143 -13.40 -13.65 9.54
CA VAL A 143 -12.60 -12.81 10.43
C VAL A 143 -11.54 -13.67 11.11
N HIS A 144 -10.28 -13.36 10.84
CA HIS A 144 -9.13 -13.97 11.50
C HIS A 144 -8.61 -12.98 12.54
N ARG A 145 -8.92 -13.24 13.83
CA ARG A 145 -8.44 -12.39 14.93
C ARG A 145 -7.05 -12.79 15.35
N LEU A 146 -6.10 -11.88 15.18
CA LEU A 146 -4.68 -12.10 15.44
C LEU A 146 -4.22 -11.27 16.64
N LYS A 147 -3.77 -11.95 17.70
CA LYS A 147 -3.11 -11.37 18.87
C LYS A 147 -1.60 -11.18 18.57
N PRO A 148 -0.86 -10.41 19.40
CA PRO A 148 0.58 -10.27 19.24
C PRO A 148 1.30 -11.61 19.09
N GLY A 149 2.20 -11.70 18.10
CA GLY A 149 2.94 -12.92 17.73
C GLY A 149 2.17 -13.89 16.84
N GLN A 150 0.87 -13.68 16.63
CA GLN A 150 0.09 -14.50 15.69
C GLN A 150 0.20 -13.98 14.27
N ALA A 151 0.14 -14.90 13.31
CA ALA A 151 0.25 -14.60 11.89
C ALA A 151 -0.84 -15.29 11.07
N HIS A 152 -1.15 -14.72 9.92
CA HIS A 152 -2.02 -15.33 8.91
C HIS A 152 -1.47 -15.06 7.51
N ARG A 153 -1.50 -16.11 6.67
CA ARG A 153 -1.13 -16.03 5.26
C ARG A 153 -2.37 -16.23 4.40
N PHE A 154 -2.53 -15.42 3.37
CA PHE A 154 -3.67 -15.52 2.46
C PHE A 154 -3.31 -15.07 1.05
N HIS A 155 -4.11 -15.48 0.07
CA HIS A 155 -4.04 -14.97 -1.29
C HIS A 155 -4.75 -13.61 -1.35
N ALA A 156 -3.99 -12.57 -1.67
CA ALA A 156 -4.47 -11.20 -1.68
C ALA A 156 -5.08 -10.76 -3.03
N ASP A 157 -5.27 -11.70 -3.95
CA ASP A 157 -5.95 -11.50 -5.23
C ASP A 157 -7.50 -11.46 -5.10
N VAL A 158 -8.00 -11.44 -3.86
CA VAL A 158 -9.38 -11.10 -3.51
C VAL A 158 -9.41 -9.91 -2.56
N ALA A 159 -10.55 -9.21 -2.51
CA ALA A 159 -10.71 -8.07 -1.60
C ALA A 159 -10.59 -8.54 -0.14
N HIS A 160 -9.82 -7.80 0.64
CA HIS A 160 -9.55 -8.11 2.05
C HIS A 160 -9.52 -6.84 2.91
N GLN A 161 -9.50 -6.98 4.23
CA GLN A 161 -9.59 -5.84 5.12
C GLN A 161 -8.75 -6.07 6.37
N TYR A 162 -8.19 -4.98 6.89
CA TYR A 162 -7.48 -4.92 8.16
C TYR A 162 -8.22 -4.00 9.11
N ARG A 163 -8.58 -4.46 10.28
CA ARG A 163 -9.29 -3.68 11.29
C ARG A 163 -8.58 -3.77 12.63
N ALA A 164 -8.30 -2.62 13.23
CA ALA A 164 -7.84 -2.57 14.60
C ALA A 164 -8.97 -2.95 15.55
N ALA A 165 -8.88 -4.11 16.20
CA ALA A 165 -9.84 -4.55 17.22
C ALA A 165 -9.57 -3.89 18.59
N THR A 166 -8.36 -3.35 18.79
CA THR A 166 -7.96 -2.46 19.90
C THR A 166 -7.86 -1.01 19.38
N ASP A 167 -7.65 -0.05 20.26
CA ASP A 167 -7.51 1.36 19.85
C ASP A 167 -6.37 1.56 18.87
N THR A 168 -5.28 0.85 19.09
CA THR A 168 -4.12 0.81 18.17
C THR A 168 -3.72 -0.63 17.92
N VAL A 169 -3.33 -0.93 16.68
CA VAL A 169 -2.68 -2.18 16.30
C VAL A 169 -1.46 -1.86 15.43
N VAL A 170 -0.37 -2.59 15.67
CA VAL A 170 0.81 -2.60 14.82
C VAL A 170 0.99 -4.02 14.28
N PHE A 171 1.12 -4.14 12.98
CA PHE A 171 1.39 -5.42 12.32
C PHE A 171 2.39 -5.27 11.17
N GLN A 172 3.11 -6.33 10.92
CA GLN A 172 3.99 -6.44 9.76
C GLN A 172 3.22 -7.12 8.64
N ASN A 173 3.32 -6.56 7.44
CA ASN A 173 2.73 -7.12 6.22
C ASN A 173 3.84 -7.42 5.22
N ILE A 174 3.99 -8.70 4.89
CA ILE A 174 4.95 -9.18 3.90
C ILE A 174 4.17 -9.51 2.64
N ILE A 175 4.54 -8.90 1.53
CA ILE A 175 3.88 -9.05 0.24
C ILE A 175 4.82 -9.80 -0.70
N CYS A 176 4.37 -10.96 -1.14
CA CYS A 176 5.09 -11.82 -2.09
C CYS A 176 4.40 -11.76 -3.46
N TYR A 177 5.17 -11.45 -4.48
CA TYR A 177 4.72 -11.37 -5.87
C TYR A 177 5.14 -12.63 -6.62
N THR A 178 4.22 -13.26 -7.33
CA THR A 178 4.50 -14.44 -8.19
C THR A 178 4.81 -14.02 -9.61
#